data_7f6e3fa17f1436868f1aab7309005565
#
_entry.id   7f6e3fa17f1436868f1aab7309005565
#
_cell.length_a   1.000
_cell.length_b   1.000
_cell.length_c   1.000
_cell.angle_alpha   90.00
_cell.angle_beta   90.00
_cell.angle_gamma   90.00
#
_symmetry.space_group_name_H-M   'P 1'
#
loop_
_entity.id
_entity.type
_entity.pdbx_description
1 polymer ?
#
loop_
_entity_poly.entity_id
_entity_poly.type
_entity_poly.pdbx_seq_one_letter_code
_entity_poly.pdbx_strand_id
1 'polypeptide(L)' 'MAKDEELTDADWRTLCDTLRGSITMFDMLLAECGDSSETARVVEAARQRRQKVLEKIERYLQTT' A
#
# COMPACT_ATOMS: atom_id res chain seq x y z
N MET A 1 -21.88 -17.83 -6.20
CA MET A 1 -21.34 -17.48 -5.49
C MET A 1 -20.21 -16.80 -5.87
N ALA A 2 -19.56 -17.05 -5.89
CA ALA A 2 -18.45 -16.62 -5.95
C ALA A 2 -17.94 -15.65 -6.87
N LYS A 3 -18.36 -15.63 -8.06
CA LYS A 3 -17.84 -14.69 -9.04
C LYS A 3 -18.09 -13.24 -8.68
N ASP A 4 -19.19 -12.95 -8.02
CA ASP A 4 -19.49 -11.59 -7.64
C ASP A 4 -18.57 -11.10 -6.54
N GLU A 5 -17.90 -12.03 -5.87
CA GLU A 5 -17.01 -11.70 -4.78
C GLU A 5 -15.56 -11.56 -5.23
N GLU A 6 -15.27 -11.90 -6.47
CA GLU A 6 -13.92 -11.74 -6.99
C GLU A 6 -13.67 -10.29 -7.36
N LEU A 7 -12.46 -9.86 -7.13
CA LEU A 7 -12.08 -8.49 -7.46
C LEU A 7 -11.86 -8.34 -8.95
N THR A 8 -12.44 -7.28 -9.51
CA THR A 8 -12.19 -6.94 -10.91
C THR A 8 -10.91 -6.14 -11.03
N ASP A 9 -10.46 -5.92 -12.26
CA ASP A 9 -9.30 -5.06 -12.47
C ASP A 9 -9.53 -3.66 -11.92
N ALA A 10 -10.75 -3.16 -12.03
CA ALA A 10 -11.08 -1.85 -11.47
C ALA A 10 -10.94 -1.86 -9.95
N ASP A 11 -11.37 -2.95 -9.31
CA ASP A 11 -11.22 -3.09 -7.86
C ASP A 11 -9.75 -3.11 -7.46
N TRP A 12 -8.94 -3.86 -8.21
CA TRP A 12 -7.49 -3.92 -7.92
C TRP A 12 -6.84 -2.57 -8.07
N ARG A 13 -7.25 -1.79 -9.09
CA ARG A 13 -6.70 -0.44 -9.27
C ARG A 13 -7.11 0.48 -8.15
N THR A 14 -8.35 0.33 -7.66
CA THR A 14 -8.80 1.11 -6.51
C THR A 14 -7.94 0.78 -5.28
N LEU A 15 -7.62 -0.49 -5.08
CA LEU A 15 -6.74 -0.88 -3.99
C LEU A 15 -5.35 -0.29 -4.15
N CYS A 16 -4.83 -0.26 -5.37
CA CYS A 16 -3.54 0.36 -5.62
C CYS A 16 -3.55 1.83 -5.25
N ASP A 17 -4.60 2.55 -5.64
CA ASP A 17 -4.70 3.96 -5.30
C ASP A 17 -4.78 4.17 -3.80
N THR A 18 -5.51 3.32 -3.11
CA THR A 18 -5.61 3.38 -1.66
C THR A 18 -4.25 3.12 -1.01
N LEU A 19 -3.53 2.13 -1.52
CA LEU A 19 -2.20 1.83 -0.98
C LEU A 19 -1.23 2.97 -1.22
N ARG A 20 -1.26 3.57 -2.41
CA ARG A 20 -0.39 4.71 -2.69
C ARG A 20 -0.67 5.88 -1.78
N GLY A 21 -1.95 6.17 -1.54
CA GLY A 21 -2.33 7.22 -0.62
C GLY A 21 -1.85 6.93 0.79
N SER A 22 -1.97 5.69 1.22
CA SER A 22 -1.51 5.28 2.55
C SER A 22 0.00 5.43 2.67
N ILE A 23 0.75 5.03 1.64
CA ILE A 23 2.20 5.15 1.65
C ILE A 23 2.61 6.62 1.72
N THR A 24 1.94 7.48 0.96
CA THR A 24 2.22 8.90 1.00
C THR A 24 1.98 9.47 2.40
N MET A 25 0.89 9.04 3.04
CA MET A 25 0.58 9.48 4.39
C MET A 25 1.67 9.03 5.37
N PHE A 26 2.14 7.81 5.23
CA PHE A 26 3.21 7.31 6.09
C PHE A 26 4.51 8.09 5.87
N ASP A 27 4.80 8.45 4.62
CA ASP A 27 5.97 9.28 4.34
C ASP A 27 5.88 10.62 5.06
N MET A 28 4.70 11.23 5.05
CA MET A 28 4.50 12.49 5.75
C MET A 28 4.67 12.33 7.26
N LEU A 29 4.14 11.25 7.81
CA LEU A 29 4.30 10.98 9.24
C LEU A 29 5.77 10.77 9.60
N LEU A 30 6.50 10.07 8.76
CA LEU A 30 7.92 9.85 9.01
C LEU A 30 8.70 11.15 8.99
N ALA A 31 8.34 12.05 8.08
CA ALA A 31 8.99 13.36 8.01
C ALA A 31 8.76 14.16 9.28
N GLU A 32 7.60 14.00 9.90
CA GLU A 32 7.28 14.74 11.11
C GLU A 32 7.86 14.10 12.36
N CYS A 33 7.95 12.76 12.39
CA CYS A 33 8.40 12.05 13.59
C CYS A 33 9.91 12.04 13.77
N GLY A 34 10.65 12.16 12.69
CA GLY A 34 12.10 11.99 12.76
C GLY A 34 12.48 10.50 12.74
N ASP A 35 13.75 10.24 12.53
CA ASP A 35 14.21 8.90 12.22
C ASP A 35 14.44 7.99 13.41
N SER A 36 14.55 8.54 14.60
CA SER A 36 15.00 7.75 15.74
C SER A 36 13.90 7.35 16.70
N SER A 37 12.66 7.68 16.45
CA SER A 37 11.59 7.34 17.36
C SER A 37 11.09 5.93 17.11
N GLU A 38 10.54 5.32 18.15
CA GLU A 38 9.91 4.02 18.04
C GLU A 38 8.74 4.05 17.08
N THR A 39 7.99 5.16 17.13
CA THR A 39 6.86 5.36 16.23
C THR A 39 7.33 5.35 14.78
N ALA A 40 8.47 5.96 14.49
CA ALA A 40 9.00 5.98 13.14
C ALA A 40 9.30 4.56 12.65
N ARG A 41 9.81 3.70 13.52
CA ARG A 41 10.09 2.31 13.13
C ARG A 41 8.81 1.55 12.78
N VAL A 42 7.76 1.75 13.57
CA VAL A 42 6.49 1.09 13.31
C VAL A 42 5.89 1.57 11.99
N VAL A 43 5.93 2.88 11.77
CA VAL A 43 5.39 3.47 10.56
C VAL A 43 6.20 3.00 9.34
N GLU A 44 7.52 2.94 9.47
CA GLU A 44 8.37 2.48 8.38
C GLU A 44 8.07 1.04 8.01
N ALA A 45 7.90 0.16 9.00
CA ALA A 45 7.59 -1.23 8.75
C ALA A 45 6.25 -1.38 8.06
N ALA A 46 5.25 -0.61 8.50
CA ALA A 46 3.93 -0.64 7.87
C ALA A 46 3.99 -0.14 6.43
N ARG A 47 4.77 0.91 6.20
CA ARG A 47 4.94 1.47 4.87
C ARG A 47 5.59 0.46 3.92
N GLN A 48 6.64 -0.21 4.38
CA GLN A 48 7.32 -1.20 3.55
C GLN A 48 6.41 -2.37 3.21
N ARG A 49 5.60 -2.81 4.16
CA ARG A 49 4.67 -3.89 3.90
C ARG A 49 3.67 -3.51 2.82
N ARG A 50 3.14 -2.29 2.88
CA ARG A 50 2.19 -1.81 1.89
C ARG A 50 2.84 -1.63 0.53
N GLN A 51 4.10 -1.18 0.53
CA GLN A 51 4.84 -1.02 -0.71
C GLN A 51 5.00 -2.37 -1.42
N LYS A 52 5.32 -3.41 -0.67
CA LYS A 52 5.47 -4.75 -1.26
C LYS A 52 4.16 -5.27 -1.82
N VAL A 53 3.06 -5.04 -1.11
CA VAL A 53 1.75 -5.47 -1.60
C VAL A 53 1.40 -4.71 -2.87
N LEU A 54 1.64 -3.41 -2.87
CA LEU A 54 1.37 -2.58 -4.05
C LEU A 54 2.16 -3.08 -5.25
N GLU A 55 3.44 -3.40 -5.07
CA GLU A 55 4.25 -3.90 -6.17
C GLU A 55 3.72 -5.21 -6.73
N LYS A 56 3.23 -6.08 -5.86
CA LYS A 56 2.66 -7.35 -6.30
C LYS A 56 1.39 -7.12 -7.11
N ILE A 57 0.54 -6.22 -6.67
CA ILE A 57 -0.70 -5.93 -7.39
C ILE A 57 -0.40 -5.28 -8.73
N GLU A 58 0.54 -4.34 -8.76
CA GLU A 58 0.91 -3.70 -10.01
C GLU A 58 1.46 -4.70 -11.00
N ARG A 59 2.27 -5.64 -10.51
CA ARG A 59 2.80 -6.68 -11.38
C ARG A 59 1.68 -7.57 -11.93
N TYR A 60 0.72 -7.91 -11.08
CA TYR A 60 -0.43 -8.69 -11.52
C TYR A 60 -1.20 -7.98 -12.61
N LEU A 61 -1.44 -6.68 -12.44
CA LEU A 61 -2.18 -5.90 -13.42
C LEU A 61 -1.42 -5.79 -14.75
N GLN A 62 -0.10 -5.74 -14.70
CA GLN A 62 0.69 -5.65 -15.91
C GLN A 62 0.67 -6.94 -16.72
N THR A 63 0.50 -8.07 -16.06
CA THR A 63 0.51 -9.35 -16.75
C THR A 63 -0.86 -9.76 -17.25
N THR A 64 -1.89 -9.09 -16.87
CA THR A 64 -3.23 -9.36 -17.35
C THR A 64 -3.64 -8.36 -18.42
#